data_91ec9c2bd78d7a8a4c4c6bcf99c8379b
#
_entry.id   91ec9c2bd78d7a8a4c4c6bcf99c8379b
#
_cell.length_a   1.000
_cell.length_b   1.000
_cell.length_c   1.000
_cell.angle_alpha   90.00
_cell.angle_beta   90.00
_cell.angle_gamma   90.00
#
_symmetry.space_group_name_H-M   'P 1'
#
loop_
_entity.id
_entity.type
_entity.pdbx_description
1 polymer ?
#
loop_
_entity_poly.entity_id
_entity_poly.type
_entity_poly.pdbx_seq_one_letter_code
_entity_poly.pdbx_strand_id
1 'polypeptide(L)'
;MRKEEQEYCRDCQKKKYAFEAGKSIWVHKAPVSQGIYRFKYKNRRCYGEIFAAEMAAELGDAVKQWKIEEIIPVPLHRSRQRIRGYNQAQILAEELGKRLDLPVNKDAGKRIQKTRPQKELGSRDRIRNLKGAFGVTKSWIPKKCVLVIDDIYTTGNTIHRVAKVLKNAGAQKVYFLTISIGQGL
;
A
#
# COMPACT_ATOMS: atom_id res chain seq x y z
N MET A 1 -11.74 13.67 -14.92
CA MET A 1 -11.33 13.32 -16.28
C MET A 1 -9.82 13.41 -16.35
N ARG A 2 -9.12 12.30 -16.62
CA ARG A 2 -7.67 12.34 -16.98
C ARG A 2 -7.60 12.94 -18.38
N LYS A 3 -6.74 13.91 -18.59
CA LYS A 3 -6.24 14.22 -19.94
C LYS A 3 -5.41 13.01 -20.37
N GLU A 4 -5.69 12.44 -21.51
CA GLU A 4 -5.12 11.20 -22.05
C GLU A 4 -3.59 11.16 -22.21
N GLU A 5 -2.87 12.26 -21.91
CA GLU A 5 -1.43 12.39 -22.10
C GLU A 5 -0.58 12.46 -20.83
N GLN A 6 -1.17 12.31 -19.62
CA GLN A 6 -0.37 12.41 -18.39
C GLN A 6 -0.17 11.04 -17.73
N GLU A 7 1.01 10.45 -17.92
CA GLU A 7 1.43 9.20 -17.29
C GLU A 7 1.43 9.27 -15.75
N TYR A 8 1.66 10.46 -15.18
CA TYR A 8 1.71 10.69 -13.72
C TYR A 8 0.75 11.79 -13.28
N CYS A 9 0.15 11.60 -12.10
CA CYS A 9 -0.65 12.66 -11.49
C CYS A 9 0.23 13.84 -11.03
N ARG A 10 -0.38 15.04 -10.87
CA ARG A 10 0.33 16.27 -10.47
C ARG A 10 1.20 16.14 -9.22
N ASP A 11 0.76 15.35 -8.23
CA ASP A 11 1.51 15.10 -6.98
C ASP A 11 2.76 14.27 -7.23
N CYS A 12 2.67 13.25 -8.09
CA CYS A 12 3.82 12.43 -8.47
C CYS A 12 4.85 13.21 -9.30
N GLN A 13 4.41 14.20 -10.09
CA GLN A 13 5.31 15.06 -10.85
C GLN A 13 6.08 16.04 -9.95
N LYS A 14 5.47 16.51 -8.85
CA LYS A 14 6.06 17.54 -7.97
C LYS A 14 6.94 16.97 -6.86
N LYS A 15 6.81 15.69 -6.49
CA LYS A 15 7.50 15.09 -5.34
C LYS A 15 8.36 13.91 -5.77
N LYS A 16 9.62 13.88 -5.35
CA LYS A 16 10.47 12.69 -5.48
C LYS A 16 10.08 11.67 -4.41
N TYR A 17 9.36 10.65 -4.81
CA TYR A 17 9.03 9.51 -3.95
C TYR A 17 10.13 8.44 -4.02
N ALA A 18 10.16 7.55 -3.02
CA ALA A 18 11.08 6.41 -3.00
C ALA A 18 10.55 5.20 -3.78
N PHE A 19 9.31 5.21 -4.23
CA PHE A 19 8.75 4.21 -5.12
C PHE A 19 8.84 4.67 -6.58
N GLU A 20 8.86 3.71 -7.51
CA GLU A 20 8.96 3.97 -8.97
C GLU A 20 7.61 4.43 -9.52
N ALA A 21 6.60 3.61 -9.33
CA ALA A 21 5.24 3.85 -9.79
C ALA A 21 4.21 3.11 -8.92
N GLY A 22 2.95 3.41 -9.11
CA GLY A 22 1.87 2.67 -8.49
C GLY A 22 0.52 2.97 -9.12
N LYS A 23 -0.43 2.09 -8.85
CA LYS A 23 -1.79 2.19 -9.38
C LYS A 23 -2.83 1.94 -8.30
N SER A 24 -4.01 2.49 -8.51
CA SER A 24 -5.21 2.27 -7.72
C SER A 24 -6.35 1.95 -8.66
N ILE A 25 -7.28 1.07 -8.27
CA ILE A 25 -8.38 0.68 -9.15
C ILE A 25 -9.42 1.80 -9.19
N TRP A 26 -9.78 2.37 -8.02
CA TRP A 26 -10.89 3.31 -7.92
C TRP A 26 -10.51 4.64 -7.27
N VAL A 27 -11.34 5.63 -7.53
CA VAL A 27 -11.35 6.87 -6.74
C VAL A 27 -12.02 6.60 -5.38
N HIS A 28 -11.47 7.17 -4.30
CA HIS A 28 -11.98 6.99 -2.94
C HIS A 28 -13.26 7.78 -2.70
N LYS A 29 -14.37 7.32 -3.25
CA LYS A 29 -15.74 7.84 -3.06
C LYS A 29 -16.73 6.70 -2.87
N ALA A 30 -17.97 6.99 -2.47
CA ALA A 30 -19.02 5.97 -2.40
C ALA A 30 -19.25 5.33 -3.78
N PRO A 31 -19.53 4.02 -3.85
CA PRO A 31 -19.66 3.04 -2.76
C PRO A 31 -18.34 2.46 -2.25
N VAL A 32 -17.21 2.66 -2.97
CA VAL A 32 -15.90 2.06 -2.64
C VAL A 32 -15.43 2.42 -1.23
N SER A 33 -15.56 3.69 -0.84
CA SER A 33 -15.18 4.15 0.50
C SER A 33 -15.97 3.46 1.62
N GLN A 34 -17.25 3.13 1.38
CA GLN A 34 -18.08 2.38 2.30
C GLN A 34 -17.62 0.91 2.41
N GLY A 35 -17.28 0.26 1.29
CA GLY A 35 -16.71 -1.08 1.26
C GLY A 35 -15.40 -1.16 2.05
N ILE A 36 -14.49 -0.22 1.81
CA ILE A 36 -13.22 -0.13 2.55
C ILE A 36 -13.46 0.14 4.05
N TYR A 37 -14.46 0.97 4.41
CA TYR A 37 -14.83 1.19 5.81
C TYR A 37 -15.30 -0.11 6.47
N ARG A 38 -16.18 -0.88 5.83
CA ARG A 38 -16.65 -2.18 6.32
C ARG A 38 -15.50 -3.17 6.45
N PHE A 39 -14.61 -3.21 5.49
CA PHE A 39 -13.39 -4.01 5.53
C PHE A 39 -12.47 -3.61 6.69
N LYS A 40 -12.34 -2.34 7.04
CA LYS A 40 -11.49 -1.87 8.15
C LYS A 40 -12.09 -2.02 9.54
N TYR A 41 -13.41 -1.87 9.67
CA TYR A 41 -14.02 -1.62 10.98
C TYR A 41 -15.22 -2.52 11.30
N LYS A 42 -15.73 -3.28 10.34
CA LYS A 42 -16.90 -4.15 10.53
C LYS A 42 -16.58 -5.65 10.38
N ASN A 43 -15.30 -6.01 10.52
CA ASN A 43 -14.78 -7.39 10.40
C ASN A 43 -15.24 -8.13 9.12
N ARG A 44 -15.51 -7.40 8.03
CA ARG A 44 -15.94 -8.00 6.76
C ARG A 44 -14.71 -8.37 5.91
N ARG A 45 -14.01 -9.43 6.29
CA ARG A 45 -12.78 -9.90 5.63
C ARG A 45 -13.00 -10.35 4.18
N CYS A 46 -14.21 -10.81 3.84
CA CYS A 46 -14.59 -11.18 2.46
C CYS A 46 -14.36 -10.06 1.43
N TYR A 47 -14.41 -8.81 1.84
CA TYR A 47 -14.05 -7.70 0.95
C TYR A 47 -12.60 -7.77 0.45
N GLY A 48 -11.70 -8.40 1.22
CA GLY A 48 -10.31 -8.59 0.80
C GLY A 48 -10.19 -9.43 -0.46
N GLU A 49 -10.95 -10.53 -0.53
CA GLU A 49 -11.02 -11.39 -1.70
C GLU A 49 -11.61 -10.67 -2.92
N ILE A 50 -12.72 -9.95 -2.74
CA ILE A 50 -13.37 -9.18 -3.81
C ILE A 50 -12.40 -8.11 -4.35
N PHE A 51 -11.82 -7.31 -3.47
CA PHE A 51 -10.88 -6.26 -3.87
C PHE A 51 -9.63 -6.83 -4.55
N ALA A 52 -9.09 -7.95 -4.06
CA ALA A 52 -7.94 -8.58 -4.68
C ALA A 52 -8.25 -9.18 -6.05
N ALA A 53 -9.47 -9.71 -6.26
CA ALA A 53 -9.92 -10.19 -7.56
C ALA A 53 -9.94 -9.05 -8.60
N GLU A 54 -10.57 -7.93 -8.25
CA GLU A 54 -10.60 -6.74 -9.11
C GLU A 54 -9.19 -6.18 -9.36
N MET A 55 -8.35 -6.12 -8.31
CA MET A 55 -6.95 -5.68 -8.47
C MET A 55 -6.17 -6.57 -9.43
N ALA A 56 -6.35 -7.89 -9.36
CA ALA A 56 -5.68 -8.83 -10.25
C ALA A 56 -6.17 -8.69 -11.70
N ALA A 57 -7.48 -8.54 -11.90
CA ALA A 57 -8.08 -8.38 -13.22
C ALA A 57 -7.62 -7.09 -13.91
N GLU A 58 -7.66 -5.96 -13.19
CA GLU A 58 -7.40 -4.64 -13.76
C GLU A 58 -5.90 -4.28 -13.84
N LEU A 59 -5.10 -4.80 -12.91
CA LEU A 59 -3.71 -4.38 -12.74
C LEU A 59 -2.67 -5.50 -12.88
N GLY A 60 -3.10 -6.73 -13.15
CA GLY A 60 -2.20 -7.89 -13.27
C GLY A 60 -1.13 -7.71 -14.35
N ASP A 61 -1.48 -7.13 -15.49
CA ASP A 61 -0.52 -6.88 -16.56
C ASP A 61 0.54 -5.84 -16.16
N ALA A 62 0.17 -4.81 -15.41
CA ALA A 62 1.14 -3.86 -14.89
C ALA A 62 2.11 -4.53 -13.91
N VAL A 63 1.62 -5.45 -13.06
CA VAL A 63 2.47 -6.22 -12.13
C VAL A 63 3.47 -7.09 -12.89
N LYS A 64 3.04 -7.76 -13.98
CA LYS A 64 3.92 -8.54 -14.86
C LYS A 64 4.99 -7.65 -15.52
N GLN A 65 4.58 -6.50 -16.07
CA GLN A 65 5.52 -5.53 -16.68
C GLN A 65 6.57 -5.02 -15.69
N TRP A 66 6.20 -4.82 -14.43
CA TRP A 66 7.12 -4.39 -13.37
C TRP A 66 8.05 -5.50 -12.90
N LYS A 67 7.86 -6.73 -13.36
CA LYS A 67 8.67 -7.92 -13.01
C LYS A 67 8.77 -8.09 -11.49
N ILE A 68 7.62 -8.04 -10.81
CA ILE A 68 7.55 -8.16 -9.36
C ILE A 68 7.98 -9.55 -8.93
N GLU A 69 8.84 -9.62 -7.92
CA GLU A 69 9.35 -10.89 -7.35
C GLU A 69 8.71 -11.23 -6.00
N GLU A 70 8.22 -10.22 -5.27
CA GLU A 70 7.64 -10.41 -3.94
C GLU A 70 6.62 -9.30 -3.62
N ILE A 71 5.53 -9.69 -2.96
CA ILE A 71 4.52 -8.76 -2.44
C ILE A 71 4.76 -8.51 -0.95
N ILE A 72 4.74 -7.24 -0.54
CA ILE A 72 4.93 -6.82 0.85
C ILE A 72 3.74 -5.96 1.29
N PRO A 73 2.91 -6.43 2.23
CA PRO A 73 1.83 -5.60 2.76
C PRO A 73 2.36 -4.48 3.64
N VAL A 74 1.74 -3.30 3.57
CA VAL A 74 2.03 -2.21 4.52
C VAL A 74 1.72 -2.70 5.94
N PRO A 75 2.72 -2.65 6.85
CA PRO A 75 2.55 -3.18 8.19
C PRO A 75 1.64 -2.29 9.04
N LEU A 76 0.69 -2.91 9.73
CA LEU A 76 -0.16 -2.25 10.71
C LEU A 76 0.49 -2.28 12.09
N HIS A 77 0.33 -1.20 12.86
CA HIS A 77 0.82 -1.18 14.25
C HIS A 77 0.05 -2.18 15.12
N ARG A 78 0.74 -2.87 16.02
CA ARG A 78 0.16 -3.91 16.91
C ARG A 78 -1.11 -3.47 17.63
N SER A 79 -1.17 -2.20 18.12
CA SER A 79 -2.39 -1.70 18.78
C SER A 79 -3.59 -1.62 17.83
N ARG A 80 -3.41 -1.23 16.58
CA ARG A 80 -4.49 -1.20 15.58
C ARG A 80 -4.88 -2.61 15.15
N GLN A 81 -3.90 -3.52 15.05
CA GLN A 81 -4.15 -4.92 14.74
C GLN A 81 -4.96 -5.60 15.84
N ARG A 82 -4.69 -5.30 17.12
CA ARG A 82 -5.51 -5.80 18.26
C ARG A 82 -6.94 -5.30 18.19
N ILE A 83 -7.17 -4.02 17.87
CA ILE A 83 -8.52 -3.44 17.77
C ILE A 83 -9.27 -3.97 16.55
N ARG A 84 -8.60 -4.15 15.40
CA ARG A 84 -9.22 -4.59 14.15
C ARG A 84 -9.28 -6.11 13.99
N GLY A 85 -8.43 -6.84 14.72
CA GLY A 85 -8.27 -8.29 14.61
C GLY A 85 -7.40 -8.74 13.43
N TYR A 86 -7.09 -7.87 12.47
CA TYR A 86 -6.31 -8.20 11.26
C TYR A 86 -5.69 -6.97 10.59
N ASN A 87 -4.75 -7.21 9.68
CA ASN A 87 -4.18 -6.20 8.80
C ASN A 87 -4.83 -6.32 7.40
N GLN A 88 -5.52 -5.29 6.97
CA GLN A 88 -6.22 -5.23 5.67
C GLN A 88 -5.26 -5.40 4.49
N ALA A 89 -4.12 -4.71 4.55
CA ALA A 89 -3.09 -4.81 3.52
C ALA A 89 -2.53 -6.23 3.40
N GLN A 90 -2.43 -6.96 4.52
CA GLN A 90 -2.00 -8.36 4.53
C GLN A 90 -3.01 -9.27 3.82
N ILE A 91 -4.31 -9.17 4.16
CA ILE A 91 -5.35 -9.97 3.50
C ILE A 91 -5.35 -9.69 1.98
N LEU A 92 -5.28 -8.42 1.59
CA LEU A 92 -5.19 -8.04 0.17
C LEU A 92 -3.96 -8.63 -0.51
N ALA A 93 -2.81 -8.56 0.14
CA ALA A 93 -1.56 -9.09 -0.40
C ALA A 93 -1.61 -10.62 -0.57
N GLU A 94 -2.12 -11.34 0.44
CA GLU A 94 -2.26 -12.80 0.41
C GLU A 94 -3.22 -13.25 -0.71
N GLU A 95 -4.37 -12.59 -0.84
CA GLU A 95 -5.34 -12.90 -1.89
C GLU A 95 -4.85 -12.52 -3.29
N LEU A 96 -4.13 -11.41 -3.42
CA LEU A 96 -3.54 -10.98 -4.67
C LEU A 96 -2.37 -11.91 -5.08
N GLY A 97 -1.54 -12.31 -4.12
CA GLY A 97 -0.43 -13.23 -4.34
C GLY A 97 -0.88 -14.58 -4.90
N LYS A 98 -1.98 -15.14 -4.36
CA LYS A 98 -2.60 -16.37 -4.89
C LYS A 98 -3.04 -16.22 -6.35
N ARG A 99 -3.61 -15.08 -6.73
CA ARG A 99 -4.14 -14.82 -8.08
C ARG A 99 -3.06 -14.53 -9.11
N LEU A 100 -1.96 -13.94 -8.68
CA LEU A 100 -0.85 -13.55 -9.57
C LEU A 100 0.34 -14.51 -9.51
N ASP A 101 0.24 -15.58 -8.73
CA ASP A 101 1.33 -16.54 -8.47
C ASP A 101 2.61 -15.85 -7.98
N LEU A 102 2.47 -14.96 -6.99
CA LEU A 102 3.58 -14.21 -6.40
C LEU A 102 3.72 -14.49 -4.90
N PRO A 103 4.95 -14.67 -4.40
CA PRO A 103 5.18 -14.87 -2.98
C PRO A 103 4.84 -13.61 -2.18
N VAL A 104 4.24 -13.82 -1.00
CA VAL A 104 3.87 -12.74 -0.08
C VAL A 104 4.70 -12.82 1.19
N ASN A 105 5.44 -11.76 1.48
CA ASN A 105 6.23 -11.66 2.70
C ASN A 105 5.60 -10.67 3.69
N LYS A 106 4.76 -11.18 4.56
CA LYS A 106 4.07 -10.40 5.61
C LYS A 106 4.98 -9.91 6.72
N ASP A 107 6.14 -10.52 6.88
CA ASP A 107 7.08 -10.24 7.95
C ASP A 107 8.25 -9.35 7.53
N ALA A 108 8.41 -9.06 6.24
CA ALA A 108 9.46 -8.19 5.72
C ALA A 108 9.42 -6.80 6.37
N GLY A 109 8.23 -6.20 6.41
CA GLY A 109 8.01 -4.87 6.99
C GLY A 109 7.49 -4.93 8.42
N LYS A 110 8.05 -4.09 9.30
CA LYS A 110 7.55 -3.90 10.69
C LYS A 110 7.16 -2.45 10.93
N ARG A 111 6.06 -2.25 11.64
CA ARG A 111 5.72 -0.92 12.16
C ARG A 111 6.20 -0.81 13.61
N ILE A 112 7.25 -0.03 13.80
CA ILE A 112 7.98 0.04 15.07
C ILE A 112 7.30 1.01 16.05
N GLN A 113 6.76 2.14 15.55
CA GLN A 113 6.15 3.18 16.39
C GLN A 113 4.64 3.29 16.21
N LYS A 114 3.94 3.54 17.34
CA LYS A 114 2.53 3.93 17.34
C LYS A 114 2.41 5.37 16.82
N THR A 115 1.76 5.55 15.68
CA THR A 115 1.51 6.87 15.10
C THR A 115 0.04 7.25 15.24
N ARG A 116 -0.27 8.54 15.38
CA ARG A 116 -1.66 9.04 15.41
C ARG A 116 -2.39 8.72 14.10
N PRO A 117 -3.72 8.55 14.11
CA PRO A 117 -4.50 8.36 12.89
C PRO A 117 -4.24 9.52 11.91
N GLN A 118 -3.96 9.21 10.65
CA GLN A 118 -3.66 10.26 9.65
C GLN A 118 -4.84 11.18 9.35
N LYS A 119 -6.08 10.74 9.62
CA LYS A 119 -7.28 11.56 9.47
C LYS A 119 -7.31 12.77 10.42
N GLU A 120 -6.62 12.67 11.57
CA GLU A 120 -6.59 13.68 12.63
C GLU A 120 -5.43 14.68 12.48
N LEU A 121 -4.61 14.56 11.42
CA LEU A 121 -3.37 15.31 11.29
C LEU A 121 -3.35 16.15 10.01
N GLY A 122 -2.81 17.37 10.12
CA GLY A 122 -2.45 18.21 8.99
C GLY A 122 -1.31 17.62 8.13
N SER A 123 -1.08 18.19 6.96
CA SER A 123 -0.10 17.65 5.98
C SER A 123 1.33 17.54 6.54
N ARG A 124 1.82 18.57 7.26
CA ARG A 124 3.15 18.57 7.89
C ARG A 124 3.27 17.57 9.03
N ASP A 125 2.22 17.43 9.84
CA ASP A 125 2.20 16.52 10.98
C ASP A 125 2.12 15.06 10.54
N ARG A 126 1.50 14.76 9.39
CA ARG A 126 1.52 13.42 8.77
C ARG A 126 2.94 12.97 8.43
N ILE A 127 3.78 13.87 7.94
CA ILE A 127 5.18 13.58 7.62
C ILE A 127 5.98 13.29 8.89
N ARG A 128 5.85 14.12 9.92
CA ARG A 128 6.54 13.95 11.21
C ARG A 128 6.12 12.66 11.91
N ASN A 129 4.83 12.38 11.91
CA ASN A 129 4.22 11.21 12.55
C ASN A 129 4.72 9.87 12.00
N LEU A 130 5.22 9.82 10.75
CA LEU A 130 5.73 8.62 10.10
C LEU A 130 7.27 8.47 10.14
N LYS A 131 7.99 9.47 10.67
CA LYS A 131 9.45 9.38 10.79
C LYS A 131 9.82 8.26 11.78
N GLY A 132 10.60 7.26 11.33
CA GLY A 132 10.97 6.10 12.16
C GLY A 132 9.85 5.10 12.45
N ALA A 133 8.67 5.25 11.82
CA ALA A 133 7.52 4.39 12.08
C ALA A 133 7.65 2.97 11.48
N PHE A 134 8.46 2.81 10.45
CA PHE A 134 8.64 1.56 9.74
C PHE A 134 10.08 1.07 9.81
N GLY A 135 10.25 -0.23 9.81
CA GLY A 135 11.53 -0.94 9.73
C GLY A 135 11.38 -2.22 8.93
N VAL A 136 12.51 -2.86 8.62
CA VAL A 136 12.58 -4.17 7.96
C VAL A 136 13.08 -5.20 8.97
N THR A 137 12.64 -6.44 8.84
CA THR A 137 13.17 -7.55 9.65
C THR A 137 14.59 -7.90 9.19
N LYS A 138 15.46 -8.27 10.15
CA LYS A 138 16.84 -8.64 9.84
C LYS A 138 16.96 -9.88 8.95
N SER A 139 15.95 -10.74 8.97
CA SER A 139 15.88 -11.97 8.16
C SER A 139 15.37 -11.77 6.75
N TRP A 140 14.93 -10.55 6.38
CA TRP A 140 14.44 -10.31 5.03
C TRP A 140 15.60 -10.28 4.03
N ILE A 141 15.48 -11.09 2.98
CA ILE A 141 16.41 -11.11 1.85
C ILE A 141 15.86 -10.18 0.77
N PRO A 142 16.55 -9.08 0.44
CA PRO A 142 16.07 -8.10 -0.52
C PRO A 142 15.85 -8.70 -1.91
N LYS A 143 14.75 -8.31 -2.55
CA LYS A 143 14.43 -8.62 -3.95
C LYS A 143 14.71 -7.41 -4.85
N LYS A 144 14.93 -7.65 -6.15
CA LYS A 144 15.13 -6.55 -7.10
C LYS A 144 13.88 -5.69 -7.22
N CYS A 145 12.74 -6.32 -7.47
CA CYS A 145 11.45 -5.63 -7.67
C CYS A 145 10.42 -6.11 -6.65
N VAL A 146 9.94 -5.20 -5.80
CA VAL A 146 8.94 -5.51 -4.77
C VAL A 146 7.66 -4.69 -4.99
N LEU A 147 6.52 -5.30 -4.66
CA LEU A 147 5.21 -4.69 -4.72
C LEU A 147 4.68 -4.42 -3.31
N VAL A 148 4.44 -3.17 -2.98
CA VAL A 148 3.83 -2.77 -1.71
C VAL A 148 2.31 -2.67 -1.86
N ILE A 149 1.56 -3.32 -0.96
CA ILE A 149 0.10 -3.28 -0.94
C ILE A 149 -0.40 -2.45 0.25
N ASP A 150 -1.32 -1.52 -0.02
CA ASP A 150 -2.10 -0.79 0.99
C ASP A 150 -3.56 -0.67 0.53
N ASP A 151 -4.43 -0.20 1.41
CA ASP A 151 -5.87 -0.06 1.08
C ASP A 151 -6.20 1.26 0.38
N ILE A 152 -5.60 2.37 0.79
CA ILE A 152 -5.90 3.71 0.26
C ILE A 152 -4.61 4.51 0.05
N TYR A 153 -4.42 5.00 -1.17
CA TYR A 153 -3.43 6.02 -1.46
C TYR A 153 -4.04 7.41 -1.26
N THR A 154 -3.44 8.23 -0.43
CA THR A 154 -3.83 9.64 -0.25
C THR A 154 -2.71 10.59 -0.66
N THR A 155 -1.78 10.85 0.22
CA THR A 155 -0.61 11.72 -0.02
C THR A 155 0.65 10.94 -0.39
N GLY A 156 0.59 9.62 -0.49
CA GLY A 156 1.74 8.76 -0.75
C GLY A 156 2.75 8.62 0.40
N ASN A 157 2.57 9.35 1.50
CA ASN A 157 3.56 9.35 2.60
C ASN A 157 3.79 7.98 3.24
N THR A 158 2.76 7.16 3.39
CA THR A 158 2.89 5.80 3.94
C THR A 158 3.74 4.94 3.00
N ILE A 159 3.35 4.88 1.72
CA ILE A 159 4.05 4.10 0.70
C ILE A 159 5.48 4.59 0.54
N HIS A 160 5.69 5.92 0.46
CA HIS A 160 7.03 6.51 0.38
C HIS A 160 7.95 6.04 1.52
N ARG A 161 7.46 6.04 2.76
CA ARG A 161 8.24 5.61 3.94
C ARG A 161 8.56 4.12 3.90
N VAL A 162 7.58 3.28 3.56
CA VAL A 162 7.80 1.84 3.40
C VAL A 162 8.81 1.59 2.28
N ALA A 163 8.64 2.22 1.11
CA ALA A 163 9.56 2.10 -0.01
C ALA A 163 10.98 2.54 0.35
N LYS A 164 11.13 3.67 1.09
CA LYS A 164 12.44 4.13 1.55
C LYS A 164 13.14 3.11 2.46
N VAL A 165 12.39 2.51 3.37
CA VAL A 165 12.94 1.48 4.27
C VAL A 165 13.34 0.22 3.52
N LEU A 166 12.53 -0.23 2.55
CA LEU A 166 12.83 -1.39 1.70
C LEU A 166 14.05 -1.13 0.81
N LYS A 167 14.16 0.05 0.19
CA LYS A 167 15.34 0.42 -0.61
C LYS A 167 16.60 0.52 0.21
N ASN A 168 16.53 1.10 1.41
CA ASN A 168 17.67 1.15 2.32
C ASN A 168 18.13 -0.25 2.78
N ALA A 169 17.23 -1.23 2.75
CA ALA A 169 17.53 -2.62 3.07
C ALA A 169 17.96 -3.45 1.84
N GLY A 170 18.02 -2.84 0.64
CA GLY A 170 18.57 -3.47 -0.57
C GLY A 170 17.59 -3.71 -1.72
N ALA A 171 16.30 -3.40 -1.60
CA ALA A 171 15.39 -3.47 -2.73
C ALA A 171 15.80 -2.43 -3.81
N GLN A 172 15.82 -2.84 -5.07
CA GLN A 172 16.21 -1.93 -6.15
C GLN A 172 15.06 -1.07 -6.62
N LYS A 173 13.90 -1.68 -6.86
CA LYS A 173 12.68 -1.02 -7.33
C LYS A 173 11.51 -1.37 -6.43
N VAL A 174 10.71 -0.36 -6.10
CA VAL A 174 9.51 -0.51 -5.27
C VAL A 174 8.32 0.06 -6.02
N TYR A 175 7.32 -0.76 -6.22
CA TYR A 175 6.04 -0.39 -6.81
C TYR A 175 4.94 -0.50 -5.76
N PHE A 176 3.75 0.03 -6.03
CA PHE A 176 2.63 -0.16 -5.11
C PHE A 176 1.29 -0.35 -5.83
N LEU A 177 0.38 -1.05 -5.17
CA LEU A 177 -1.03 -1.07 -5.52
C LEU A 177 -1.90 -0.75 -4.30
N THR A 178 -3.01 -0.08 -4.55
CA THR A 178 -4.04 0.20 -3.54
C THR A 178 -5.44 0.01 -4.13
N ILE A 179 -6.43 -0.23 -3.27
CA ILE A 179 -7.83 -0.33 -3.70
C ILE A 179 -8.29 1.01 -4.27
N SER A 180 -7.97 2.09 -3.57
CA SER A 180 -8.45 3.40 -4.00
C SER A 180 -7.46 4.53 -3.80
N ILE A 181 -7.61 5.57 -4.61
CA ILE A 181 -6.88 6.83 -4.48
C ILE A 181 -7.80 7.93 -3.96
N GLY A 182 -7.37 8.64 -2.91
CA GLY A 182 -8.02 9.86 -2.47
C GLY A 182 -7.93 10.93 -3.54
N GLN A 183 -9.00 11.69 -3.75
CA GLN A 183 -8.91 12.92 -4.55
C GLN A 183 -7.97 13.86 -3.80
N GLY A 184 -6.89 14.27 -4.44
CA GLY A 184 -5.98 15.27 -3.90
C GLY A 184 -6.76 16.54 -3.60
N LEU A 185 -6.65 17.00 -2.38
CA LEU A 185 -7.11 18.32 -1.95
C LEU A 185 -6.22 19.39 -2.57
#